data_e17fa3fac1c1d223f88389f906a9f172
#
_entry.id   e17fa3fac1c1d223f88389f906a9f172
#
_cell.length_a   1.000
_cell.length_b   1.000
_cell.length_c   1.000
_cell.angle_alpha   90.00
_cell.angle_beta   90.00
_cell.angle_gamma   90.00
#
_symmetry.space_group_name_H-M   'P 1'
#
loop_
_entity.id
_entity.type
_entity.pdbx_description
1 polymer ?
#
loop_
_entity_poly.entity_id
_entity_poly.type
_entity_poly.pdbx_seq_one_letter_code
_entity_poly.pdbx_strand_id
1 'polypeptide(L)'
;MEIFRNEEFGEVGVIVVDNKEYFDAIESARILGYANPRDAVIRHCNKEGVVFHDVGVITGKKRNGEDAIQFVNKKFIDEANLYRLIIRSKLKSARRFEKWVFETVLPTIRSHGAYMNDNVLEEVLDNPNFLNRLMEKLIDEKSKRCEAERKIGLLKESIVVNKPYVEFSKTISEVDGAISIGSFAKLLNNNNIPIGRNRLYFWFREMDI
;
A
#
# COMPACT_ATOMS: atom_id res chain seq x y z
N MET A 1 15.62 -4.19 6.27
CA MET A 1 15.10 -5.39 5.55
C MET A 1 15.24 -6.55 6.50
N GLU A 2 14.15 -7.18 6.83
CA GLU A 2 14.10 -8.39 7.63
C GLU A 2 14.17 -9.61 6.71
N ILE A 3 14.58 -10.76 7.23
CA ILE A 3 14.61 -12.02 6.47
C ILE A 3 13.50 -12.91 7.03
N PHE A 4 12.49 -13.17 6.20
CA PHE A 4 11.50 -14.18 6.48
C PHE A 4 12.03 -15.55 6.11
N ARG A 5 12.01 -16.48 7.08
CA ARG A 5 12.46 -17.87 6.90
C ARG A 5 11.27 -18.80 6.90
N ASN A 6 11.16 -19.59 5.86
CA ASN A 6 10.18 -20.65 5.77
C ASN A 6 10.91 -21.97 5.45
N GLU A 7 10.60 -23.05 6.18
CA GLU A 7 11.29 -24.35 6.04
C GLU A 7 11.08 -24.98 4.66
N GLU A 8 9.95 -24.74 4.00
CA GLU A 8 9.66 -25.28 2.66
C GLU A 8 10.15 -24.40 1.51
N PHE A 9 10.16 -23.07 1.71
CA PHE A 9 10.45 -22.11 0.63
C PHE A 9 11.78 -21.36 0.81
N GLY A 10 12.46 -21.52 1.96
CA GLY A 10 13.74 -20.86 2.22
C GLY A 10 13.61 -19.43 2.77
N GLU A 11 14.58 -18.58 2.48
CA GLU A 11 14.69 -17.23 3.02
C GLU A 11 14.28 -16.19 1.97
N VAL A 12 13.40 -15.25 2.35
CA VAL A 12 12.95 -14.14 1.51
C VAL A 12 13.16 -12.83 2.25
N GLY A 13 13.69 -11.83 1.56
CA GLY A 13 13.81 -10.47 2.11
C GLY A 13 12.43 -9.82 2.23
N VAL A 14 12.12 -9.28 3.42
CA VAL A 14 10.86 -8.61 3.74
C VAL A 14 11.15 -7.18 4.19
N ILE A 15 10.30 -6.26 3.76
CA ILE A 15 10.24 -4.88 4.24
C ILE A 15 8.84 -4.59 4.74
N VAL A 16 8.73 -3.69 5.72
CA VAL A 16 7.43 -3.20 6.20
C VAL A 16 7.24 -1.77 5.73
N VAL A 17 6.17 -1.51 5.00
CA VAL A 17 5.78 -0.17 4.54
C VAL A 17 4.33 0.06 4.95
N ASP A 18 4.04 1.16 5.64
CA ASP A 18 2.70 1.49 6.13
C ASP A 18 2.01 0.35 6.90
N ASN A 19 2.78 -0.33 7.75
CA ASN A 19 2.33 -1.48 8.56
C ASN A 19 1.87 -2.71 7.72
N LYS A 20 2.34 -2.82 6.47
CA LYS A 20 2.15 -3.98 5.59
C LYS A 20 3.48 -4.58 5.20
N GLU A 21 3.53 -5.90 5.17
CA GLU A 21 4.70 -6.67 4.74
C GLU A 21 4.76 -6.74 3.21
N TYR A 22 5.96 -6.55 2.69
CA TYR A 22 6.27 -6.69 1.28
C TYR A 22 7.50 -7.58 1.10
N PHE A 23 7.44 -8.50 0.17
CA PHE A 23 8.42 -9.54 -0.10
C PHE A 23 9.27 -9.20 -1.32
N ASP A 24 10.57 -9.48 -1.31
CA ASP A 24 11.43 -9.31 -2.50
C ASP A 24 10.86 -10.11 -3.67
N ALA A 25 10.38 -9.41 -4.69
CA ALA A 25 9.64 -9.99 -5.80
C ALA A 25 10.46 -10.98 -6.63
N ILE A 26 11.73 -10.66 -6.86
CA ILE A 26 12.61 -11.47 -7.70
C ILE A 26 13.09 -12.70 -6.94
N GLU A 27 13.40 -12.54 -5.66
CA GLU A 27 13.83 -13.62 -4.80
C GLU A 27 12.68 -14.60 -4.54
N SER A 28 11.48 -14.12 -4.25
CA SER A 28 10.28 -14.94 -4.12
C SER A 28 10.01 -15.77 -5.38
N ALA A 29 10.06 -15.16 -6.55
CA ALA A 29 9.87 -15.89 -7.81
C ALA A 29 10.99 -16.91 -8.08
N ARG A 30 12.25 -16.62 -7.70
CA ARG A 30 13.38 -17.55 -7.84
C ARG A 30 13.19 -18.77 -6.95
N ILE A 31 12.85 -18.58 -5.68
CA ILE A 31 12.59 -19.65 -4.71
C ILE A 31 11.41 -20.51 -5.15
N LEU A 32 10.39 -19.92 -5.75
CA LEU A 32 9.25 -20.63 -6.33
C LEU A 32 9.56 -21.33 -7.67
N GLY A 33 10.84 -21.38 -8.08
CA GLY A 33 11.32 -22.18 -9.22
C GLY A 33 10.98 -21.59 -10.59
N TYR A 34 10.71 -20.30 -10.69
CA TYR A 34 10.51 -19.66 -11.98
C TYR A 34 11.84 -19.51 -12.73
N ALA A 35 11.89 -20.01 -13.97
CA ALA A 35 13.08 -19.89 -14.82
C ALA A 35 13.42 -18.43 -15.16
N ASN A 36 12.40 -17.58 -15.31
CA ASN A 36 12.54 -16.14 -15.48
C ASN A 36 11.75 -15.40 -14.40
N PRO A 37 12.35 -15.09 -13.23
CA PRO A 37 11.68 -14.42 -12.12
C PRO A 37 11.09 -13.05 -12.47
N ARG A 38 11.80 -12.27 -13.30
CA ARG A 38 11.32 -10.92 -13.72
C ARG A 38 10.04 -11.00 -14.53
N ASP A 39 10.01 -11.90 -15.50
CA ASP A 39 8.84 -12.13 -16.34
C ASP A 39 7.67 -12.71 -15.52
N ALA A 40 7.92 -13.62 -14.59
CA ALA A 40 6.92 -14.18 -13.70
C ALA A 40 6.23 -13.08 -12.86
N VAL A 41 7.00 -12.16 -12.29
CA VAL A 41 6.44 -11.01 -11.54
C VAL A 41 5.59 -10.11 -12.43
N ILE A 42 6.04 -9.83 -13.66
CA ILE A 42 5.28 -8.99 -14.60
C ILE A 42 3.96 -9.64 -14.99
N ARG A 43 3.95 -10.97 -15.22
CA ARG A 43 2.75 -11.69 -15.70
C ARG A 43 1.74 -12.00 -14.60
N HIS A 44 2.21 -12.26 -13.39
CA HIS A 44 1.37 -12.83 -12.34
C HIS A 44 1.03 -11.86 -11.21
N CYS A 45 1.79 -10.77 -11.06
CA CYS A 45 1.54 -9.80 -10.01
C CYS A 45 0.71 -8.61 -10.49
N ASN A 46 -0.22 -8.14 -9.66
CA ASN A 46 -0.95 -6.90 -9.88
C ASN A 46 -0.04 -5.71 -9.55
N LYS A 47 -0.08 -4.68 -10.39
CA LYS A 47 0.75 -3.48 -10.23
C LYS A 47 0.49 -2.72 -8.92
N GLU A 48 -0.76 -2.73 -8.45
CA GLU A 48 -1.18 -2.04 -7.20
C GLU A 48 -0.49 -2.60 -5.95
N GLY A 49 -0.14 -3.89 -5.95
CA GLY A 49 0.58 -4.54 -4.85
C GLY A 49 2.11 -4.57 -5.06
N VAL A 50 2.66 -3.73 -5.93
CA VAL A 50 4.10 -3.67 -6.21
C VAL A 50 4.66 -2.34 -5.75
N VAL A 51 5.69 -2.38 -4.91
CA VAL A 51 6.43 -1.20 -4.45
C VAL A 51 7.90 -1.30 -4.81
N PHE A 52 8.57 -0.15 -4.92
CA PHE A 52 10.00 -0.07 -5.12
C PHE A 52 10.64 0.51 -3.86
N HIS A 53 11.71 -0.11 -3.39
CA HIS A 53 12.43 0.35 -2.21
C HIS A 53 13.93 0.20 -2.39
N ASP A 54 14.69 1.20 -1.92
CA ASP A 54 16.14 1.18 -1.97
C ASP A 54 16.70 0.34 -0.83
N VAL A 55 17.43 -0.72 -1.17
CA VAL A 55 18.03 -1.64 -0.21
C VAL A 55 19.53 -1.53 -0.27
N GLY A 56 20.18 -1.33 0.88
CA GLY A 56 21.62 -1.39 0.99
C GLY A 56 22.15 -2.82 0.81
N VAL A 57 22.96 -3.02 -0.21
CA VAL A 57 23.62 -4.29 -0.51
C VAL A 57 25.13 -4.13 -0.28
N ILE A 58 25.72 -5.05 0.47
CA ILE A 58 27.17 -5.09 0.67
C ILE A 58 27.81 -5.58 -0.61
N THR A 59 28.61 -4.73 -1.25
CA THR A 59 29.30 -5.03 -2.52
C THR A 59 30.77 -5.39 -2.34
N GLY A 60 31.30 -5.26 -1.13
CA GLY A 60 32.69 -5.55 -0.79
C GLY A 60 33.12 -4.88 0.50
N LYS A 61 34.42 -4.77 0.71
CA LYS A 61 35.00 -4.00 1.84
C LYS A 61 35.75 -2.78 1.33
N LYS A 62 35.56 -1.66 2.03
CA LYS A 62 36.33 -0.45 1.83
C LYS A 62 37.77 -0.66 2.29
N ARG A 63 38.68 0.22 1.87
CA ARG A 63 40.11 0.19 2.24
C ARG A 63 40.38 0.29 3.75
N ASN A 64 39.41 0.82 4.52
CA ASN A 64 39.44 0.91 5.98
C ASN A 64 38.84 -0.31 6.70
N GLY A 65 38.45 -1.40 5.97
CA GLY A 65 37.90 -2.62 6.53
C GLY A 65 36.37 -2.60 6.72
N GLU A 66 35.72 -1.45 6.56
CA GLU A 66 34.24 -1.34 6.63
C GLU A 66 33.57 -1.91 5.39
N ASP A 67 32.30 -2.30 5.53
CA ASP A 67 31.51 -2.78 4.40
C ASP A 67 31.20 -1.64 3.41
N ALA A 68 31.45 -1.90 2.13
CA ALA A 68 31.03 -1.03 1.04
C ALA A 68 29.55 -1.32 0.73
N ILE A 69 28.67 -0.41 1.11
CA ILE A 69 27.22 -0.52 0.90
C ILE A 69 26.86 0.26 -0.37
N GLN A 70 26.18 -0.42 -1.30
CA GLN A 70 25.53 0.19 -2.45
C GLN A 70 24.00 0.11 -2.29
N PHE A 71 23.31 1.21 -2.49
CA PHE A 71 21.85 1.21 -2.52
C PHE A 71 21.37 0.77 -3.91
N VAL A 72 20.54 -0.27 -3.91
CA VAL A 72 19.93 -0.83 -5.13
C VAL A 72 18.42 -0.73 -5.01
N ASN A 73 17.79 -0.14 -6.02
CA ASN A 73 16.33 -0.06 -6.09
C ASN A 73 15.78 -1.44 -6.42
N LYS A 74 15.14 -2.08 -5.45
CA LYS A 74 14.55 -3.41 -5.58
C LYS A 74 13.04 -3.33 -5.64
N LYS A 75 12.45 -4.30 -6.32
CA LYS A 75 11.01 -4.48 -6.43
C LYS A 75 10.52 -5.42 -5.34
N PHE A 76 9.48 -5.01 -4.62
CA PHE A 76 8.81 -5.78 -3.60
C PHE A 76 7.34 -5.95 -3.95
N ILE A 77 6.75 -7.05 -3.52
CA ILE A 77 5.35 -7.43 -3.74
C ILE A 77 4.64 -7.66 -2.42
N ASP A 78 3.36 -7.32 -2.37
CA ASP A 78 2.50 -7.62 -1.24
C ASP A 78 2.20 -9.13 -1.12
N GLU A 79 1.62 -9.52 -0.01
CA GLU A 79 1.25 -10.91 0.28
C GLU A 79 0.28 -11.49 -0.76
N ALA A 80 -0.66 -10.68 -1.27
CA ALA A 80 -1.60 -11.13 -2.30
C ALA A 80 -0.88 -11.49 -3.62
N ASN A 81 0.13 -10.74 -4.00
CA ASN A 81 0.97 -11.05 -5.15
C ASN A 81 1.89 -12.26 -4.90
N LEU A 82 2.39 -12.42 -3.68
CA LEU A 82 3.14 -13.62 -3.30
C LEU A 82 2.28 -14.88 -3.48
N TYR A 83 1.03 -14.88 -3.01
CA TYR A 83 0.09 -15.99 -3.22
C TYR A 83 -0.20 -16.26 -4.70
N ARG A 84 -0.33 -15.21 -5.54
CA ARG A 84 -0.46 -15.39 -7.00
C ARG A 84 0.73 -16.10 -7.62
N LEU A 85 1.95 -15.80 -7.18
CA LEU A 85 3.16 -16.50 -7.62
C LEU A 85 3.17 -17.95 -7.13
N ILE A 86 2.79 -18.22 -5.88
CA ILE A 86 2.73 -19.59 -5.33
C ILE A 86 1.77 -20.45 -6.15
N ILE A 87 0.52 -19.98 -6.36
CA ILE A 87 -0.52 -20.72 -7.11
C ILE A 87 -0.09 -21.02 -8.55
N ARG A 88 0.72 -20.18 -9.18
CA ARG A 88 1.20 -20.37 -10.55
C ARG A 88 2.52 -21.13 -10.64
N SER A 89 3.15 -21.44 -9.53
CA SER A 89 4.40 -22.20 -9.48
C SER A 89 4.18 -23.69 -9.83
N LYS A 90 5.18 -24.28 -10.48
CA LYS A 90 5.19 -25.71 -10.80
C LYS A 90 5.87 -26.58 -9.72
N LEU A 91 6.37 -25.96 -8.66
CA LEU A 91 7.01 -26.68 -7.55
C LEU A 91 6.01 -27.60 -6.84
N LYS A 92 6.49 -28.75 -6.38
CA LYS A 92 5.65 -29.70 -5.60
C LYS A 92 5.17 -29.09 -4.28
N SER A 93 6.01 -28.31 -3.60
CA SER A 93 5.66 -27.59 -2.38
C SER A 93 4.54 -26.56 -2.62
N ALA A 94 4.67 -25.77 -3.69
CA ALA A 94 3.65 -24.80 -4.07
C ALA A 94 2.30 -25.46 -4.39
N ARG A 95 2.32 -26.60 -5.09
CA ARG A 95 1.09 -27.38 -5.35
C ARG A 95 0.47 -27.96 -4.08
N ARG A 96 1.28 -28.39 -3.10
CA ARG A 96 0.75 -28.83 -1.79
C ARG A 96 0.09 -27.67 -1.06
N PHE A 97 0.73 -26.50 -1.08
CA PHE A 97 0.14 -25.29 -0.48
C PHE A 97 -1.17 -24.90 -1.16
N GLU A 98 -1.20 -24.85 -2.50
CA GLU A 98 -2.42 -24.60 -3.29
C GLU A 98 -3.54 -25.56 -2.89
N LYS A 99 -3.26 -26.86 -2.89
CA LYS A 99 -4.21 -27.90 -2.52
C LYS A 99 -4.76 -27.69 -1.10
N TRP A 100 -3.90 -27.47 -0.14
CA TRP A 100 -4.27 -27.21 1.24
C TRP A 100 -5.16 -25.97 1.39
N VAL A 101 -4.82 -24.86 0.73
CA VAL A 101 -5.62 -23.65 0.76
C VAL A 101 -7.00 -23.87 0.16
N PHE A 102 -7.10 -24.47 -1.04
CA PHE A 102 -8.36 -24.63 -1.76
C PHE A 102 -9.24 -25.79 -1.26
N GLU A 103 -8.64 -26.86 -0.76
CA GLU A 103 -9.39 -28.05 -0.32
C GLU A 103 -9.67 -28.05 1.19
N THR A 104 -8.88 -27.32 2.00
CA THR A 104 -9.03 -27.30 3.45
C THR A 104 -9.35 -25.92 3.99
N VAL A 105 -8.49 -24.92 3.80
CA VAL A 105 -8.61 -23.61 4.46
C VAL A 105 -9.88 -22.87 3.99
N LEU A 106 -10.00 -22.64 2.69
CA LEU A 106 -11.15 -21.88 2.15
C LEU A 106 -12.49 -22.57 2.37
N PRO A 107 -12.64 -23.89 2.17
CA PRO A 107 -13.89 -24.59 2.49
C PRO A 107 -14.24 -24.51 3.98
N THR A 108 -13.25 -24.61 4.88
CA THR A 108 -13.46 -24.48 6.33
C THR A 108 -13.94 -23.08 6.69
N ILE A 109 -13.30 -22.04 6.16
CA ILE A 109 -13.73 -20.66 6.37
C ILE A 109 -15.16 -20.46 5.85
N ARG A 110 -15.48 -20.98 4.64
CA ARG A 110 -16.82 -20.87 4.06
C ARG A 110 -17.90 -21.58 4.90
N SER A 111 -17.57 -22.73 5.47
CA SER A 111 -18.54 -23.57 6.21
C SER A 111 -18.72 -23.11 7.66
N HIS A 112 -17.63 -22.67 8.32
CA HIS A 112 -17.61 -22.40 9.75
C HIS A 112 -17.34 -20.92 10.09
N GLY A 113 -17.02 -20.08 9.10
CA GLY A 113 -16.69 -18.66 9.30
C GLY A 113 -15.25 -18.39 9.70
N ALA A 114 -14.47 -19.41 10.08
CA ALA A 114 -13.08 -19.29 10.49
C ALA A 114 -12.28 -20.56 10.17
N TYR A 115 -10.95 -20.42 10.09
CA TYR A 115 -10.00 -21.53 10.07
C TYR A 115 -9.00 -21.30 11.22
N MET A 116 -8.74 -22.34 11.99
CA MET A 116 -7.71 -22.39 13.02
C MET A 116 -6.77 -23.55 12.71
N ASN A 117 -5.47 -23.33 12.85
CA ASN A 117 -4.49 -24.42 12.74
C ASN A 117 -4.48 -25.23 14.05
N ASP A 118 -3.86 -26.41 13.99
CA ASP A 118 -3.87 -27.36 15.10
C ASP A 118 -3.26 -26.77 16.37
N ASN A 119 -2.18 -25.98 16.26
CA ASN A 119 -1.56 -25.33 17.42
C ASN A 119 -2.50 -24.37 18.15
N VAL A 120 -3.28 -23.58 17.38
CA VAL A 120 -4.28 -22.67 17.96
C VAL A 120 -5.44 -23.45 18.58
N LEU A 121 -5.85 -24.56 17.97
CA LEU A 121 -6.89 -25.42 18.54
C LEU A 121 -6.44 -26.07 19.85
N GLU A 122 -5.21 -26.57 19.92
CA GLU A 122 -4.62 -27.11 21.16
C GLU A 122 -4.56 -26.04 22.26
N GLU A 123 -4.10 -24.81 21.92
CA GLU A 123 -4.03 -23.73 22.88
C GLU A 123 -5.42 -23.28 23.40
N VAL A 124 -6.45 -23.33 22.55
CA VAL A 124 -7.84 -23.07 22.93
C VAL A 124 -8.36 -24.16 23.88
N LEU A 125 -8.01 -25.43 23.65
CA LEU A 125 -8.42 -26.55 24.49
C LEU A 125 -7.75 -26.49 25.88
N ASP A 126 -6.47 -26.11 25.93
CA ASP A 126 -5.71 -26.01 27.17
C ASP A 126 -6.07 -24.74 27.95
N ASN A 127 -6.43 -23.65 27.27
CA ASN A 127 -6.76 -22.38 27.90
C ASN A 127 -8.00 -21.71 27.26
N PRO A 128 -9.20 -21.97 27.78
CA PRO A 128 -10.44 -21.36 27.25
C PRO A 128 -10.43 -19.82 27.21
N ASN A 129 -9.65 -19.16 28.09
CA ASN A 129 -9.51 -17.69 28.07
C ASN A 129 -8.68 -17.19 26.89
N PHE A 130 -7.92 -18.06 26.21
CA PHE A 130 -7.18 -17.71 25.01
C PHE A 130 -8.13 -17.31 23.87
N LEU A 131 -9.21 -18.03 23.69
CA LEU A 131 -10.21 -17.70 22.67
C LEU A 131 -10.86 -16.32 22.93
N ASN A 132 -11.19 -16.02 24.17
CA ASN A 132 -11.75 -14.71 24.53
C ASN A 132 -10.78 -13.57 24.17
N ARG A 133 -9.50 -13.71 24.54
CA ARG A 133 -8.46 -12.74 24.21
C ARG A 133 -8.24 -12.58 22.70
N LEU A 134 -8.33 -13.68 21.94
CA LEU A 134 -8.22 -13.64 20.49
C LEU A 134 -9.40 -12.90 19.87
N MET A 135 -10.61 -13.18 20.34
CA MET A 135 -11.84 -12.50 19.90
C MET A 135 -11.80 -11.00 20.23
N GLU A 136 -11.36 -10.61 21.42
CA GLU A 136 -11.18 -9.20 21.81
C GLU A 136 -10.22 -8.48 20.85
N LYS A 137 -9.07 -9.08 20.52
CA LYS A 137 -8.11 -8.52 19.55
C LYS A 137 -8.72 -8.34 18.17
N LEU A 138 -9.46 -9.35 17.67
CA LEU A 138 -10.12 -9.29 16.37
C LEU A 138 -11.20 -8.20 16.32
N ILE A 139 -11.97 -8.03 17.40
CA ILE A 139 -12.98 -6.97 17.52
C ILE A 139 -12.32 -5.59 17.52
N ASP A 140 -11.24 -5.42 18.29
CA ASP A 140 -10.48 -4.16 18.37
C ASP A 140 -9.88 -3.80 17.01
N GLU A 141 -9.27 -4.76 16.33
CA GLU A 141 -8.70 -4.55 15.00
C GLU A 141 -9.77 -4.19 13.96
N LYS A 142 -10.91 -4.89 13.98
CA LYS A 142 -12.06 -4.57 13.13
C LYS A 142 -12.57 -3.15 13.39
N SER A 143 -12.67 -2.75 14.65
CA SER A 143 -13.10 -1.41 15.05
C SER A 143 -12.14 -0.34 14.52
N LYS A 144 -10.82 -0.53 14.70
CA LYS A 144 -9.79 0.36 14.18
C LYS A 144 -9.83 0.48 12.66
N ARG A 145 -10.04 -0.64 11.97
CA ARG A 145 -10.18 -0.64 10.51
C ARG A 145 -11.40 0.14 10.04
N CYS A 146 -12.57 -0.08 10.66
CA CYS A 146 -13.78 0.68 10.33
C CYS A 146 -13.60 2.18 10.58
N GLU A 147 -12.92 2.57 11.66
CA GLU A 147 -12.64 3.98 11.93
C GLU A 147 -11.68 4.58 10.90
N ALA A 148 -10.65 3.86 10.49
CA ALA A 148 -9.73 4.29 9.45
C ALA A 148 -10.45 4.45 8.09
N GLU A 149 -11.28 3.50 7.70
CA GLU A 149 -12.10 3.58 6.48
C GLU A 149 -13.04 4.79 6.50
N ARG A 150 -13.68 5.08 7.65
CA ARG A 150 -14.50 6.28 7.82
C ARG A 150 -13.69 7.56 7.67
N LYS A 151 -12.50 7.64 8.28
CA LYS A 151 -11.60 8.79 8.14
C LYS A 151 -11.16 9.00 6.68
N ILE A 152 -10.84 7.92 5.97
CA ILE A 152 -10.51 7.97 4.54
C ILE A 152 -11.69 8.52 3.72
N GLY A 153 -12.92 8.10 4.02
CA GLY A 153 -14.13 8.64 3.39
C GLY A 153 -14.25 10.15 3.56
N LEU A 154 -14.16 10.63 4.79
CA LEU A 154 -14.23 12.06 5.11
C LEU A 154 -13.11 12.88 4.45
N LEU A 155 -11.89 12.36 4.43
CA LEU A 155 -10.77 13.02 3.77
C LEU A 155 -10.97 13.10 2.25
N LYS A 156 -11.48 12.04 1.62
CA LYS A 156 -11.81 12.06 0.18
C LYS A 156 -12.86 13.10 -0.15
N GLU A 157 -13.92 13.19 0.64
CA GLU A 157 -14.94 14.24 0.48
C GLU A 157 -14.33 15.64 0.64
N SER A 158 -13.51 15.85 1.68
CA SER A 158 -12.81 17.12 1.89
C SER A 158 -11.89 17.48 0.71
N ILE A 159 -11.18 16.53 0.15
CA ILE A 159 -10.33 16.75 -1.03
C ILE A 159 -11.18 17.20 -2.23
N VAL A 160 -12.31 16.54 -2.47
CA VAL A 160 -13.22 16.90 -3.59
C VAL A 160 -13.77 18.31 -3.42
N VAL A 161 -14.22 18.65 -2.21
CA VAL A 161 -14.75 19.99 -1.89
C VAL A 161 -13.67 21.07 -2.03
N ASN A 162 -12.44 20.78 -1.58
CA ASN A 162 -11.36 21.77 -1.58
C ASN A 162 -10.62 21.87 -2.92
N LYS A 163 -10.77 20.89 -3.82
CA LYS A 163 -10.08 20.86 -5.11
C LYS A 163 -10.21 22.16 -5.92
N PRO A 164 -11.41 22.77 -6.09
CA PRO A 164 -11.56 24.04 -6.82
C PRO A 164 -10.76 25.17 -6.18
N TYR A 165 -10.74 25.25 -4.85
CA TYR A 165 -10.00 26.30 -4.13
C TYR A 165 -8.49 26.15 -4.28
N VAL A 166 -7.99 24.91 -4.24
CA VAL A 166 -6.58 24.61 -4.45
C VAL A 166 -6.15 24.91 -5.89
N GLU A 167 -6.96 24.55 -6.88
CA GLU A 167 -6.70 24.84 -8.29
C GLU A 167 -6.71 26.35 -8.55
N PHE A 168 -7.67 27.07 -7.96
CA PHE A 168 -7.72 28.52 -8.01
C PHE A 168 -6.48 29.18 -7.40
N SER A 169 -6.09 28.76 -6.19
CA SER A 169 -4.87 29.26 -5.52
C SER A 169 -3.61 29.03 -6.35
N LYS A 170 -3.46 27.84 -6.95
CA LYS A 170 -2.32 27.54 -7.83
C LYS A 170 -2.28 28.46 -9.04
N THR A 171 -3.43 28.67 -9.70
CA THR A 171 -3.52 29.56 -10.88
C THR A 171 -3.12 31.00 -10.54
N ILE A 172 -3.46 31.48 -9.34
CA ILE A 172 -3.04 32.82 -8.89
C ILE A 172 -1.55 32.85 -8.56
N SER A 173 -1.02 31.81 -7.91
CA SER A 173 0.39 31.75 -7.52
C SER A 173 1.34 31.63 -8.70
N GLU A 174 0.89 31.12 -9.85
CA GLU A 174 1.67 31.00 -11.09
C GLU A 174 1.73 32.34 -11.89
N VAL A 175 0.99 33.37 -11.44
CA VAL A 175 1.05 34.68 -12.09
C VAL A 175 2.22 35.48 -11.51
N ASP A 176 3.31 35.57 -12.27
CA ASP A 176 4.45 36.43 -11.94
C ASP A 176 4.06 37.91 -12.12
N GLY A 177 4.01 38.65 -11.00
CA GLY A 177 3.77 40.09 -10.99
C GLY A 177 2.32 40.52 -10.72
N ALA A 178 2.03 41.82 -10.94
CA ALA A 178 0.72 42.40 -10.71
C ALA A 178 -0.28 41.96 -11.79
N ILE A 179 -1.40 41.40 -11.36
CA ILE A 179 -2.49 41.01 -12.24
C ILE A 179 -3.47 42.22 -12.41
N SER A 180 -3.87 42.54 -13.64
CA SER A 180 -4.88 43.58 -13.86
C SER A 180 -6.25 43.10 -13.35
N ILE A 181 -7.10 44.06 -12.87
CA ILE A 181 -8.47 43.78 -12.42
C ILE A 181 -9.29 43.07 -13.51
N GLY A 182 -9.03 43.39 -14.79
CA GLY A 182 -9.69 42.74 -15.93
C GLY A 182 -9.25 41.28 -16.12
N SER A 183 -7.97 41.01 -15.95
CA SER A 183 -7.43 39.66 -16.02
C SER A 183 -7.90 38.83 -14.81
N PHE A 184 -7.93 39.41 -13.63
CA PHE A 184 -8.44 38.75 -12.44
C PHE A 184 -9.95 38.45 -12.53
N ALA A 185 -10.76 39.36 -13.07
CA ALA A 185 -12.18 39.08 -13.33
C ALA A 185 -12.40 37.92 -14.32
N LYS A 186 -11.55 37.79 -15.36
CA LYS A 186 -11.59 36.66 -16.30
C LYS A 186 -11.22 35.35 -15.60
N LEU A 187 -10.22 35.38 -14.75
CA LEU A 187 -9.77 34.24 -13.97
C LEU A 187 -10.84 33.75 -12.99
N LEU A 188 -11.53 34.65 -12.32
CA LEU A 188 -12.69 34.38 -11.47
C LEU A 188 -13.83 33.73 -12.26
N ASN A 189 -14.17 34.27 -13.43
CA ASN A 189 -15.20 33.70 -14.30
C ASN A 189 -14.86 32.28 -14.77
N ASN A 190 -13.60 32.01 -15.12
CA ASN A 190 -13.14 30.68 -15.52
C ASN A 190 -13.23 29.65 -14.38
N ASN A 191 -13.22 30.12 -13.14
CA ASN A 191 -13.38 29.30 -11.93
C ASN A 191 -14.81 29.35 -11.35
N ASN A 192 -15.80 29.57 -12.21
CA ASN A 192 -17.23 29.60 -11.85
C ASN A 192 -17.63 30.68 -10.83
N ILE A 193 -16.88 31.77 -10.71
CA ILE A 193 -17.24 32.95 -9.93
C ILE A 193 -17.61 34.04 -10.92
N PRO A 194 -18.89 34.18 -11.27
CA PRO A 194 -19.32 35.10 -12.32
C PRO A 194 -19.29 36.58 -11.83
N ILE A 195 -18.14 37.19 -11.99
CA ILE A 195 -17.96 38.61 -11.63
C ILE A 195 -17.32 39.39 -12.80
N GLY A 196 -17.95 40.49 -13.20
CA GLY A 196 -17.43 41.38 -14.22
C GLY A 196 -16.39 42.36 -13.69
N ARG A 197 -15.48 42.83 -14.55
CA ARG A 197 -14.41 43.78 -14.19
C ARG A 197 -14.88 44.99 -13.38
N ASN A 198 -15.97 45.62 -13.80
CA ASN A 198 -16.48 46.83 -13.13
C ASN A 198 -17.01 46.50 -11.73
N ARG A 199 -17.72 45.39 -11.57
CA ARG A 199 -18.24 44.93 -10.29
C ARG A 199 -17.14 44.59 -9.32
N LEU A 200 -16.06 43.91 -9.83
CA LEU A 200 -14.88 43.59 -9.04
C LEU A 200 -14.12 44.85 -8.60
N TYR A 201 -14.02 45.88 -9.50
CA TYR A 201 -13.40 47.16 -9.17
C TYR A 201 -14.14 47.90 -8.07
N PHE A 202 -15.49 47.95 -8.13
CA PHE A 202 -16.30 48.54 -7.07
C PHE A 202 -16.13 47.81 -5.75
N TRP A 203 -16.09 46.52 -5.78
CA TRP A 203 -15.94 45.68 -4.59
C TRP A 203 -14.57 45.91 -3.90
N PHE A 204 -13.49 45.99 -4.64
CA PHE A 204 -12.17 46.34 -4.08
C PHE A 204 -12.15 47.73 -3.46
N ARG A 205 -12.80 48.68 -4.11
CA ARG A 205 -12.87 50.04 -3.61
C ARG A 205 -13.70 50.18 -2.31
N GLU A 206 -14.74 49.37 -2.14
CA GLU A 206 -15.53 49.30 -0.91
C GLU A 206 -14.76 48.66 0.24
N MET A 207 -13.79 47.77 -0.08
CA MET A 207 -12.94 47.07 0.90
C MET A 207 -11.64 47.84 1.22
N ASP A 208 -11.41 49.03 0.66
CA ASP A 208 -10.18 49.84 0.80
C ASP A 208 -8.92 49.05 0.38
N ILE A 209 -8.99 48.20 -0.67
CA ILE A 209 -7.91 47.43 -1.27
C ILE A 209 -7.46 48.07 -2.60
#